data_a31d2d1610c6bc01b7b12a534ca9fc57
#
_entry.id   a31d2d1610c6bc01b7b12a534ca9fc57
#
_cell.length_a   1.000
_cell.length_b   1.000
_cell.length_c   1.000
_cell.angle_alpha   90.00
_cell.angle_beta   90.00
_cell.angle_gamma   90.00
#
_symmetry.space_group_name_H-M   'P 1'
#
loop_
_entity.id
_entity.type
_entity.pdbx_description
1 polymer ?
#
loop_
_entity_poly.entity_id
_entity_poly.type
_entity_poly.pdbx_seq_one_letter_code
_entity_poly.pdbx_strand_id
1 'polypeptide(L)'
;LVGNIKEDGTYLRKTKNHFQSLNIQEVSGLAETVDVKNKQVKLVGGKSLAYDKLLIATGSQPVRPPIPGIDSPGVHPCWTLEDARAIQKLAKPGARVLQMGAGFIGCIILEALASRGVDLTVVEMGNRMVPRMMTEGAGTLIKEWVQSKGVTVYTDTKVEAITPVQSSGGIVSKIAGIFGGSSTSPLQVKLSNGKTIEVDLVISATGVRPNIAYLKNSGIEI
;
A
#
# COMPACT_ATOMS: atom_id res chain seq x y z
N LEU A 1 -8.38 -8.70 2.37
CA LEU A 1 -7.29 -9.46 3.02
C LEU A 1 -7.83 -10.59 3.92
N VAL A 2 -8.87 -10.35 4.68
CA VAL A 2 -9.44 -11.30 5.66
C VAL A 2 -10.32 -12.38 5.01
N GLY A 3 -10.79 -12.16 3.78
CA GLY A 3 -11.63 -13.11 3.05
C GLY A 3 -13.12 -12.99 3.30
N ASN A 4 -13.59 -11.95 4.01
CA ASN A 4 -15.00 -11.68 4.27
C ASN A 4 -15.79 -11.40 2.98
N ILE A 5 -15.14 -10.91 1.96
CA ILE A 5 -15.70 -10.59 0.64
C ILE A 5 -14.86 -11.26 -0.42
N LYS A 6 -15.48 -11.91 -1.40
CA LYS A 6 -14.81 -12.39 -2.62
C LYS A 6 -14.48 -11.21 -3.54
N GLU A 7 -13.58 -11.38 -4.49
CA GLU A 7 -13.16 -10.30 -5.40
C GLU A 7 -14.32 -9.69 -6.20
N ASP A 8 -15.27 -10.47 -6.63
CA ASP A 8 -16.49 -10.00 -7.30
C ASP A 8 -17.34 -9.07 -6.42
N GLY A 9 -17.20 -9.18 -5.09
CA GLY A 9 -17.82 -8.29 -4.11
C GLY A 9 -17.19 -6.89 -4.06
N THR A 10 -15.98 -6.71 -4.60
CA THR A 10 -15.33 -5.39 -4.68
C THR A 10 -15.87 -4.54 -5.83
N TYR A 11 -16.52 -5.16 -6.82
CA TYR A 11 -17.13 -4.45 -7.94
C TYR A 11 -18.55 -4.03 -7.57
N LEU A 12 -18.75 -2.73 -7.33
CA LEU A 12 -20.00 -2.19 -6.80
C LEU A 12 -21.08 -1.95 -7.86
N ARG A 13 -20.70 -1.73 -9.13
CA ARG A 13 -21.63 -1.42 -10.21
C ARG A 13 -21.96 -2.67 -11.03
N LYS A 14 -22.88 -3.48 -10.50
CA LYS A 14 -23.24 -4.79 -11.07
C LYS A 14 -24.34 -4.73 -12.14
N THR A 15 -25.04 -3.59 -12.26
CA THR A 15 -26.08 -3.41 -13.26
C THR A 15 -25.45 -3.35 -14.66
N LYS A 16 -25.93 -4.19 -15.56
CA LYS A 16 -25.51 -4.19 -16.96
C LYS A 16 -25.80 -2.81 -17.59
N ASN A 17 -24.84 -2.28 -18.34
CA ASN A 17 -24.93 -0.97 -19.00
C ASN A 17 -25.22 0.19 -18.02
N HIS A 18 -24.68 0.14 -16.78
CA HIS A 18 -24.91 1.15 -15.76
C HIS A 18 -24.61 2.56 -16.25
N PHE A 19 -23.44 2.80 -16.83
CA PHE A 19 -23.04 4.13 -17.29
C PHE A 19 -23.86 4.60 -18.51
N GLN A 20 -24.14 3.69 -19.46
CA GLN A 20 -24.97 4.01 -20.63
C GLN A 20 -26.41 4.36 -20.25
N SER A 21 -26.99 3.70 -19.24
CA SER A 21 -28.35 4.03 -18.75
C SER A 21 -28.44 5.41 -18.11
N LEU A 22 -27.30 5.99 -17.72
CA LEU A 22 -27.16 7.33 -17.18
C LEU A 22 -26.69 8.37 -18.23
N ASN A 23 -26.66 8.00 -19.52
CA ASN A 23 -26.10 8.81 -20.60
C ASN A 23 -24.65 9.23 -20.38
N ILE A 24 -23.87 8.39 -19.71
CA ILE A 24 -22.44 8.63 -19.44
C ILE A 24 -21.62 7.94 -20.53
N GLN A 25 -20.82 8.73 -21.26
CA GLN A 25 -19.85 8.21 -22.21
C GLN A 25 -18.55 7.86 -21.48
N GLU A 26 -18.15 6.60 -21.49
CA GLU A 26 -16.86 6.16 -20.96
C GLU A 26 -15.78 6.28 -22.03
N VAL A 27 -14.66 6.92 -21.70
CA VAL A 27 -13.49 7.02 -22.56
C VAL A 27 -12.28 6.48 -21.80
N SER A 28 -11.75 5.34 -22.24
CA SER A 28 -10.51 4.82 -21.70
C SER A 28 -9.33 5.64 -22.21
N GLY A 29 -8.48 6.11 -21.30
CA GLY A 29 -7.28 6.86 -21.64
C GLY A 29 -6.61 7.45 -20.40
N LEU A 30 -5.34 7.82 -20.55
CA LEU A 30 -4.57 8.51 -19.52
C LEU A 30 -4.55 10.00 -19.85
N ALA A 31 -5.01 10.85 -18.92
CA ALA A 31 -4.91 12.29 -19.06
C ALA A 31 -3.43 12.73 -19.01
N GLU A 32 -3.00 13.46 -20.02
CA GLU A 32 -1.64 13.97 -20.16
C GLU A 32 -1.53 15.43 -19.69
N THR A 33 -2.50 16.25 -20.09
CA THR A 33 -2.56 17.67 -19.69
C THR A 33 -4.01 18.17 -19.70
N VAL A 34 -4.25 19.28 -18.97
CA VAL A 34 -5.49 20.03 -19.02
C VAL A 34 -5.21 21.44 -19.55
N ASP A 35 -5.86 21.80 -20.63
CA ASP A 35 -5.86 23.15 -21.18
C ASP A 35 -7.11 23.89 -20.68
N VAL A 36 -6.94 24.66 -19.63
CA VAL A 36 -8.06 25.38 -18.99
C VAL A 36 -8.60 26.48 -19.91
N LYS A 37 -7.73 27.15 -20.69
CA LYS A 37 -8.10 28.24 -21.57
C LYS A 37 -9.03 27.78 -22.70
N ASN A 38 -8.69 26.61 -23.30
CA ASN A 38 -9.47 26.04 -24.40
C ASN A 38 -10.46 24.97 -23.92
N LYS A 39 -10.57 24.75 -22.61
CA LYS A 39 -11.45 23.75 -21.98
C LYS A 39 -11.28 22.37 -22.60
N GLN A 40 -10.06 21.87 -22.64
CA GLN A 40 -9.73 20.57 -23.21
C GLN A 40 -8.88 19.73 -22.26
N VAL A 41 -9.16 18.44 -22.21
CA VAL A 41 -8.29 17.42 -21.61
C VAL A 41 -7.60 16.66 -22.73
N LYS A 42 -6.28 16.72 -22.78
CA LYS A 42 -5.47 15.93 -23.73
C LYS A 42 -5.14 14.59 -23.10
N LEU A 43 -5.32 13.53 -23.87
CA LEU A 43 -4.96 12.19 -23.51
C LEU A 43 -3.63 11.80 -24.14
N VAL A 44 -2.90 10.91 -23.48
CA VAL A 44 -1.75 10.24 -24.09
C VAL A 44 -2.20 9.58 -25.40
N GLY A 45 -1.44 9.79 -26.48
CA GLY A 45 -1.82 9.35 -27.82
C GLY A 45 -2.55 10.42 -28.64
N GLY A 46 -2.66 11.66 -28.13
CA GLY A 46 -3.06 12.85 -28.91
C GLY A 46 -4.56 13.13 -29.00
N LYS A 47 -5.43 12.26 -28.49
CA LYS A 47 -6.87 12.53 -28.43
C LYS A 47 -7.16 13.65 -27.43
N SER A 48 -8.05 14.60 -27.80
CA SER A 48 -8.53 15.65 -26.90
C SER A 48 -10.02 15.51 -26.64
N LEU A 49 -10.43 15.84 -25.42
CA LEU A 49 -11.82 15.85 -24.98
C LEU A 49 -12.17 17.27 -24.54
N ALA A 50 -13.18 17.87 -25.17
CA ALA A 50 -13.70 19.17 -24.75
C ALA A 50 -14.63 19.01 -23.53
N TYR A 51 -14.71 20.05 -22.70
CA TYR A 51 -15.59 20.10 -21.55
C TYR A 51 -16.16 21.49 -21.29
N ASP A 52 -17.33 21.57 -20.72
CA ASP A 52 -17.90 22.81 -20.17
C ASP A 52 -17.49 22.95 -18.70
N LYS A 53 -17.56 21.85 -17.94
CA LYS A 53 -17.14 21.72 -16.54
C LYS A 53 -16.30 20.47 -16.40
N LEU A 54 -15.22 20.54 -15.63
CA LEU A 54 -14.30 19.43 -15.41
C LEU A 54 -14.27 19.09 -13.92
N LEU A 55 -14.56 17.82 -13.60
CA LEU A 55 -14.32 17.24 -12.29
C LEU A 55 -13.03 16.40 -12.34
N ILE A 56 -12.07 16.73 -11.50
CA ILE A 56 -10.81 16.00 -11.36
C ILE A 56 -10.92 15.06 -10.17
N ALA A 57 -11.05 13.77 -10.45
CA ALA A 57 -11.20 12.72 -9.45
C ALA A 57 -10.24 11.54 -9.74
N THR A 58 -8.97 11.87 -10.03
CA THR A 58 -7.96 10.92 -10.50
C THR A 58 -7.30 10.09 -9.40
N GLY A 59 -7.80 10.19 -8.18
CA GLY A 59 -7.34 9.39 -7.05
C GLY A 59 -5.91 9.71 -6.60
N SER A 60 -5.29 8.73 -6.01
CA SER A 60 -3.94 8.83 -5.43
C SER A 60 -3.15 7.55 -5.65
N GLN A 61 -1.86 7.60 -5.34
CA GLN A 61 -0.96 6.45 -5.38
C GLN A 61 -0.12 6.39 -4.10
N PRO A 62 0.33 5.20 -3.69
CA PRO A 62 1.18 5.04 -2.54
C PRO A 62 2.48 5.84 -2.68
N VAL A 63 2.90 6.47 -1.58
CA VAL A 63 4.24 7.03 -1.49
C VAL A 63 5.25 5.90 -1.42
N ARG A 64 6.30 5.97 -2.23
CA ARG A 64 7.46 5.11 -2.10
C ARG A 64 8.58 5.93 -1.44
N PRO A 65 8.85 5.70 -0.15
CA PRO A 65 9.92 6.43 0.53
C PRO A 65 11.29 6.04 -0.07
N PRO A 66 12.26 6.96 -0.09
CA PRO A 66 13.58 6.71 -0.65
C PRO A 66 14.43 5.86 0.32
N ILE A 67 13.99 4.62 0.55
CA ILE A 67 14.66 3.64 1.41
C ILE A 67 15.35 2.61 0.51
N PRO A 68 16.65 2.35 0.68
CA PRO A 68 17.32 1.27 -0.01
C PRO A 68 16.57 -0.05 0.14
N GLY A 69 16.28 -0.71 -0.97
CA GLY A 69 15.56 -1.99 -1.00
C GLY A 69 14.03 -1.89 -0.94
N ILE A 70 13.42 -0.70 -1.04
CA ILE A 70 11.96 -0.54 -1.05
C ILE A 70 11.26 -1.26 -2.22
N ASP A 71 12.01 -1.55 -3.28
CA ASP A 71 11.54 -2.25 -4.47
C ASP A 71 11.90 -3.75 -4.47
N SER A 72 12.43 -4.27 -3.37
CA SER A 72 12.77 -5.69 -3.25
C SER A 72 11.53 -6.58 -3.34
N PRO A 73 11.64 -7.79 -3.93
CA PRO A 73 10.58 -8.79 -3.85
C PRO A 73 10.20 -9.06 -2.39
N GLY A 74 8.89 -9.10 -2.10
CA GLY A 74 8.38 -9.21 -0.73
C GLY A 74 8.10 -7.87 -0.05
N VAL A 75 8.33 -6.73 -0.73
CA VAL A 75 7.91 -5.39 -0.28
C VAL A 75 6.71 -4.96 -1.11
N HIS A 76 5.56 -4.72 -0.48
CA HIS A 76 4.33 -4.36 -1.17
C HIS A 76 3.66 -3.14 -0.52
N PRO A 77 3.09 -2.20 -1.29
CA PRO A 77 2.05 -1.33 -0.78
C PRO A 77 0.76 -2.15 -0.57
N CYS A 78 -0.23 -1.59 0.11
CA CYS A 78 -1.56 -2.20 0.19
C CYS A 78 -2.59 -1.21 -0.37
N TRP A 79 -2.68 -1.15 -1.70
CA TRP A 79 -3.47 -0.14 -2.40
C TRP A 79 -4.39 -0.72 -3.48
N THR A 80 -3.91 -1.67 -4.26
CA THR A 80 -4.63 -2.31 -5.35
C THR A 80 -5.08 -3.73 -4.99
N LEU A 81 -5.92 -4.35 -5.84
CA LEU A 81 -6.26 -5.77 -5.69
C LEU A 81 -5.06 -6.67 -5.93
N GLU A 82 -4.14 -6.27 -6.82
CA GLU A 82 -2.89 -6.97 -7.07
C GLU A 82 -2.03 -7.00 -5.80
N ASP A 83 -1.91 -5.86 -5.10
CA ASP A 83 -1.23 -5.82 -3.80
C ASP A 83 -1.89 -6.75 -2.79
N ALA A 84 -3.23 -6.71 -2.71
CA ALA A 84 -3.97 -7.57 -1.80
C ALA A 84 -3.75 -9.06 -2.07
N ARG A 85 -3.70 -9.47 -3.34
CA ARG A 85 -3.40 -10.85 -3.74
C ARG A 85 -1.97 -11.25 -3.36
N ALA A 86 -0.99 -10.38 -3.62
CA ALA A 86 0.40 -10.61 -3.25
C ALA A 86 0.56 -10.75 -1.73
N ILE A 87 -0.04 -9.84 -0.97
CA ILE A 87 -0.03 -9.86 0.50
C ILE A 87 -0.70 -11.14 1.02
N GLN A 88 -1.87 -11.52 0.51
CA GLN A 88 -2.57 -12.75 0.92
C GLN A 88 -1.73 -14.00 0.68
N LYS A 89 -0.95 -14.03 -0.39
CA LYS A 89 -0.07 -15.15 -0.73
C LYS A 89 1.09 -15.29 0.26
N LEU A 90 1.62 -14.17 0.77
CA LEU A 90 2.77 -14.12 1.66
C LEU A 90 2.37 -14.12 3.15
N ALA A 91 1.33 -13.40 3.54
CA ALA A 91 0.86 -13.28 4.92
C ALA A 91 0.09 -14.53 5.35
N LYS A 92 0.79 -15.65 5.49
CA LYS A 92 0.28 -16.91 6.02
C LYS A 92 0.39 -16.92 7.55
N PRO A 93 -0.37 -17.77 8.28
CA PRO A 93 -0.20 -17.94 9.72
C PRO A 93 1.27 -18.22 10.06
N GLY A 94 1.79 -17.49 11.04
CA GLY A 94 3.19 -17.56 11.46
C GLY A 94 4.20 -16.85 10.57
N ALA A 95 3.82 -16.27 9.43
CA ALA A 95 4.71 -15.44 8.63
C ALA A 95 5.11 -14.18 9.41
N ARG A 96 6.37 -13.78 9.34
CA ARG A 96 6.91 -12.58 9.97
C ARG A 96 6.63 -11.39 9.04
N VAL A 97 5.84 -10.46 9.50
CA VAL A 97 5.42 -9.31 8.68
C VAL A 97 5.83 -8.01 9.36
N LEU A 98 6.49 -7.13 8.62
CA LEU A 98 6.75 -5.76 9.07
C LEU A 98 5.86 -4.79 8.29
N GLN A 99 5.10 -3.98 9.01
CA GLN A 99 4.33 -2.89 8.45
C GLN A 99 5.02 -1.56 8.75
N MET A 100 5.33 -0.81 7.70
CA MET A 100 5.84 0.56 7.78
C MET A 100 4.68 1.54 7.76
N GLY A 101 4.55 2.32 8.82
CA GLY A 101 3.52 3.33 9.01
C GLY A 101 2.31 2.81 9.78
N ALA A 102 1.93 3.57 10.80
CA ALA A 102 0.76 3.35 11.64
C ALA A 102 -0.25 4.51 11.52
N GLY A 103 -0.39 5.07 10.32
CA GLY A 103 -1.43 6.03 9.99
C GLY A 103 -2.79 5.35 9.85
N PHE A 104 -3.81 6.08 9.42
CA PHE A 104 -5.19 5.58 9.31
C PHE A 104 -5.29 4.28 8.49
N ILE A 105 -4.74 4.28 7.27
CA ILE A 105 -4.74 3.09 6.40
C ILE A 105 -3.94 1.94 7.04
N GLY A 106 -2.78 2.27 7.64
CA GLY A 106 -1.95 1.27 8.32
C GLY A 106 -2.70 0.55 9.43
N CYS A 107 -3.51 1.25 10.23
CA CYS A 107 -4.30 0.63 11.30
C CYS A 107 -5.37 -0.33 10.76
N ILE A 108 -6.01 -0.02 9.63
CA ILE A 108 -6.99 -0.92 8.99
C ILE A 108 -6.30 -2.19 8.47
N ILE A 109 -5.13 -2.05 7.86
CA ILE A 109 -4.34 -3.18 7.35
C ILE A 109 -3.85 -4.06 8.50
N LEU A 110 -3.42 -3.45 9.59
CA LEU A 110 -2.93 -4.12 10.80
C LEU A 110 -3.96 -5.11 11.36
N GLU A 111 -5.22 -4.69 11.50
CA GLU A 111 -6.29 -5.56 11.98
C GLU A 111 -6.47 -6.79 11.07
N ALA A 112 -6.48 -6.55 9.76
CA ALA A 112 -6.59 -7.62 8.78
C ALA A 112 -5.41 -8.61 8.82
N LEU A 113 -4.19 -8.12 9.08
CA LEU A 113 -2.99 -8.95 9.20
C LEU A 113 -3.00 -9.74 10.50
N ALA A 114 -3.30 -9.11 11.64
CA ALA A 114 -3.40 -9.78 12.93
C ALA A 114 -4.42 -10.92 12.88
N SER A 115 -5.57 -10.71 12.23
CA SER A 115 -6.61 -11.74 12.02
C SER A 115 -6.14 -12.94 11.18
N ARG A 116 -5.06 -12.79 10.43
CA ARG A 116 -4.45 -13.88 9.64
C ARG A 116 -3.45 -14.72 10.44
N GLY A 117 -3.17 -14.35 11.69
CA GLY A 117 -2.23 -15.08 12.55
C GLY A 117 -0.77 -14.93 12.15
N VAL A 118 -0.40 -13.79 11.56
CA VAL A 118 1.00 -13.46 11.27
C VAL A 118 1.71 -12.93 12.51
N ASP A 119 3.02 -13.08 12.58
CA ASP A 119 3.88 -12.38 13.56
C ASP A 119 4.12 -10.95 13.05
N LEU A 120 3.38 -10.00 13.61
CA LEU A 120 3.31 -8.63 13.10
C LEU A 120 4.15 -7.66 13.91
N THR A 121 5.05 -6.97 13.22
CA THR A 121 5.78 -5.80 13.72
C THR A 121 5.34 -4.54 12.98
N VAL A 122 4.99 -3.50 13.70
CA VAL A 122 4.64 -2.18 13.17
C VAL A 122 5.71 -1.16 13.52
N VAL A 123 6.15 -0.38 12.52
CA VAL A 123 7.15 0.68 12.68
C VAL A 123 6.53 2.01 12.27
N GLU A 124 6.50 2.97 13.19
CA GLU A 124 5.96 4.31 12.98
C GLU A 124 7.03 5.38 13.29
N MET A 125 7.21 6.32 12.38
CA MET A 125 8.18 7.42 12.57
C MET A 125 7.73 8.43 13.62
N GLY A 126 6.43 8.61 13.77
CA GLY A 126 5.84 9.47 14.79
C GLY A 126 5.92 8.84 16.18
N ASN A 127 5.71 9.68 17.20
CA ASN A 127 5.78 9.27 18.60
C ASN A 127 4.58 8.43 19.08
N ARG A 128 3.58 8.19 18.21
CA ARG A 128 2.34 7.47 18.54
C ARG A 128 1.67 6.86 17.33
N MET A 129 0.69 6.00 17.57
CA MET A 129 -0.19 5.50 16.50
C MET A 129 -1.08 6.64 15.98
N VAL A 130 -1.38 6.63 14.68
CA VAL A 130 -2.22 7.61 13.98
C VAL A 130 -1.84 9.08 14.29
N PRO A 131 -0.55 9.47 14.17
CA PRO A 131 -0.03 10.72 14.72
C PRO A 131 -0.65 11.98 14.10
N ARG A 132 -1.19 11.88 12.87
CA ARG A 132 -1.80 13.01 12.15
C ARG A 132 -3.27 13.25 12.51
N MET A 133 -3.94 12.31 13.16
CA MET A 133 -5.38 12.36 13.39
C MET A 133 -5.77 12.22 14.86
N MET A 134 -4.88 11.68 15.69
CA MET A 134 -5.14 11.38 17.08
C MET A 134 -4.26 12.21 18.00
N THR A 135 -4.82 12.60 19.16
CA THR A 135 -4.06 13.19 20.25
C THR A 135 -3.05 12.18 20.80
N GLU A 136 -2.11 12.63 21.59
CA GLU A 136 -1.07 11.76 22.19
C GLU A 136 -1.69 10.66 23.05
N GLY A 137 -2.63 11.01 23.93
CA GLY A 137 -3.31 10.02 24.77
C GLY A 137 -4.09 8.98 23.95
N ALA A 138 -4.83 9.39 22.91
CA ALA A 138 -5.56 8.46 22.08
C ALA A 138 -4.61 7.54 21.27
N GLY A 139 -3.52 8.09 20.72
CA GLY A 139 -2.53 7.30 20.00
C GLY A 139 -1.80 6.30 20.88
N THR A 140 -1.55 6.66 22.14
CA THR A 140 -0.96 5.76 23.15
C THR A 140 -1.90 4.62 23.49
N LEU A 141 -3.19 4.91 23.74
CA LEU A 141 -4.20 3.87 23.99
C LEU A 141 -4.33 2.88 22.83
N ILE A 142 -4.29 3.37 21.59
CA ILE A 142 -4.29 2.51 20.40
C ILE A 142 -3.05 1.61 20.40
N LYS A 143 -1.88 2.16 20.71
CA LYS A 143 -0.63 1.38 20.78
C LYS A 143 -0.72 0.26 21.82
N GLU A 144 -1.16 0.58 23.02
CA GLU A 144 -1.32 -0.39 24.11
C GLU A 144 -2.31 -1.49 23.74
N TRP A 145 -3.45 -1.11 23.15
CA TRP A 145 -4.45 -2.06 22.68
C TRP A 145 -3.89 -3.00 21.62
N VAL A 146 -3.18 -2.47 20.64
CA VAL A 146 -2.56 -3.26 19.56
C VAL A 146 -1.50 -4.22 20.12
N GLN A 147 -0.68 -3.74 21.08
CA GLN A 147 0.32 -4.58 21.74
C GLN A 147 -0.33 -5.69 22.58
N SER A 148 -1.48 -5.43 23.22
CA SER A 148 -2.25 -6.47 23.94
C SER A 148 -2.77 -7.60 23.03
N LYS A 149 -2.79 -7.38 21.69
CA LYS A 149 -3.12 -8.38 20.68
C LYS A 149 -1.90 -9.13 20.15
N GLY A 150 -0.73 -8.98 20.77
CA GLY A 150 0.50 -9.66 20.38
C GLY A 150 1.28 -8.98 19.25
N VAL A 151 0.91 -7.77 18.84
CA VAL A 151 1.63 -7.03 17.81
C VAL A 151 2.80 -6.25 18.45
N THR A 152 3.98 -6.35 17.86
CA THR A 152 5.13 -5.52 18.24
C THR A 152 5.01 -4.13 17.61
N VAL A 153 5.11 -3.05 18.40
CA VAL A 153 5.01 -1.68 17.89
C VAL A 153 6.22 -0.86 18.30
N TYR A 154 6.93 -0.32 17.30
CA TYR A 154 8.01 0.65 17.47
C TYR A 154 7.53 2.02 16.98
N THR A 155 7.38 2.97 17.89
CA THR A 155 7.19 4.40 17.60
C THR A 155 8.55 5.11 17.62
N ASP A 156 8.62 6.36 17.15
CA ASP A 156 9.87 7.15 17.00
C ASP A 156 10.95 6.36 16.23
N THR A 157 10.51 5.49 15.33
CA THR A 157 11.39 4.55 14.63
C THR A 157 11.07 4.55 13.14
N LYS A 158 12.09 4.55 12.32
CA LYS A 158 11.98 4.46 10.85
C LYS A 158 12.76 3.26 10.32
N VAL A 159 12.33 2.76 9.17
CA VAL A 159 13.10 1.79 8.39
C VAL A 159 14.21 2.54 7.65
N GLU A 160 15.45 2.08 7.80
CA GLU A 160 16.63 2.66 7.15
C GLU A 160 17.01 1.94 5.87
N ALA A 161 16.89 0.61 5.86
CA ALA A 161 17.19 -0.22 4.69
C ALA A 161 16.44 -1.55 4.76
N ILE A 162 16.20 -2.12 3.59
CA ILE A 162 15.63 -3.45 3.39
C ILE A 162 16.60 -4.22 2.48
N THR A 163 17.05 -5.39 2.90
CA THR A 163 18.03 -6.19 2.15
C THR A 163 17.53 -7.62 2.03
N PRO A 164 17.43 -8.20 0.83
CA PRO A 164 17.17 -9.62 0.70
C PRO A 164 18.26 -10.45 1.39
N VAL A 165 17.85 -11.42 2.21
CA VAL A 165 18.79 -12.36 2.81
C VAL A 165 19.26 -13.30 1.70
N GLN A 166 20.56 -13.23 1.38
CA GLN A 166 21.17 -14.18 0.45
C GLN A 166 21.17 -15.55 1.13
N SER A 167 20.39 -16.50 0.60
CA SER A 167 20.57 -17.89 0.97
C SER A 167 21.96 -18.30 0.48
N SER A 168 22.92 -18.43 1.39
CA SER A 168 24.18 -19.10 1.13
C SER A 168 23.86 -20.48 0.57
N GLY A 169 24.20 -20.71 -0.70
CA GLY A 169 23.77 -21.83 -1.54
C GLY A 169 23.95 -23.20 -0.90
N GLY A 170 22.92 -23.68 -0.22
CA GLY A 170 22.79 -25.02 0.27
C GLY A 170 21.62 -25.71 -0.45
N ILE A 171 21.71 -27.01 -0.62
CA ILE A 171 20.76 -27.93 -1.28
C ILE A 171 19.29 -27.74 -0.83
N VAL A 172 19.06 -27.07 0.30
CA VAL A 172 17.74 -26.80 0.90
C VAL A 172 16.85 -25.88 0.03
N SER A 173 17.42 -24.96 -0.77
CA SER A 173 16.63 -24.07 -1.62
C SER A 173 15.96 -24.78 -2.81
N LYS A 174 16.51 -25.92 -3.26
CA LYS A 174 15.93 -26.73 -4.34
C LYS A 174 14.74 -27.57 -3.88
N ILE A 175 14.66 -27.90 -2.60
CA ILE A 175 13.57 -28.74 -2.06
C ILE A 175 12.32 -27.90 -1.76
N ALA A 176 12.48 -26.63 -1.35
CA ALA A 176 11.33 -25.71 -1.12
C ALA A 176 10.49 -25.46 -2.38
N GLY A 177 11.09 -25.48 -3.56
CA GLY A 177 10.38 -25.35 -4.84
C GLY A 177 9.48 -26.54 -5.20
N ILE A 178 9.69 -27.71 -4.62
CA ILE A 178 8.93 -28.94 -4.91
C ILE A 178 7.62 -29.00 -4.10
N PHE A 179 7.55 -28.31 -2.96
CA PHE A 179 6.38 -28.29 -2.07
C PHE A 179 5.49 -27.04 -2.19
N GLY A 180 5.59 -26.27 -3.27
CA GLY A 180 4.65 -25.16 -3.55
C GLY A 180 4.75 -23.97 -2.58
N GLY A 181 5.84 -23.85 -1.81
CA GLY A 181 6.13 -22.70 -0.97
C GLY A 181 6.47 -21.47 -1.83
N SER A 182 5.87 -20.32 -1.54
CA SER A 182 6.20 -19.05 -2.18
C SER A 182 7.64 -18.68 -1.85
N SER A 183 8.56 -18.82 -2.81
CA SER A 183 10.00 -18.65 -2.60
C SER A 183 10.43 -17.17 -2.74
N THR A 184 9.90 -16.28 -1.91
CA THR A 184 10.58 -15.01 -1.66
C THR A 184 11.62 -15.25 -0.57
N SER A 185 12.89 -14.88 -0.84
CA SER A 185 13.92 -14.91 0.21
C SER A 185 13.48 -13.99 1.35
N PRO A 186 13.76 -14.35 2.62
CA PRO A 186 13.51 -13.45 3.73
C PRO A 186 14.19 -12.10 3.52
N LEU A 187 13.62 -11.06 4.13
CA LEU A 187 14.13 -9.71 4.08
C LEU A 187 14.72 -9.34 5.45
N GLN A 188 15.89 -8.74 5.43
CA GLN A 188 16.48 -8.13 6.61
C GLN A 188 16.16 -6.65 6.60
N VAL A 189 15.49 -6.16 7.65
CA VAL A 189 15.05 -4.76 7.78
C VAL A 189 15.81 -4.09 8.89
N LYS A 190 16.61 -3.08 8.54
CA LYS A 190 17.35 -2.24 9.49
C LYS A 190 16.49 -1.09 9.96
N LEU A 191 16.42 -0.88 11.26
CA LEU A 191 15.65 0.17 11.92
C LEU A 191 16.56 1.23 12.54
N SER A 192 16.07 2.47 12.63
CA SER A 192 16.81 3.61 13.21
C SER A 192 17.08 3.48 14.71
N ASN A 193 16.40 2.58 15.41
CA ASN A 193 16.65 2.27 16.82
C ASN A 193 17.79 1.25 17.02
N GLY A 194 18.55 0.95 15.96
CA GLY A 194 19.68 0.02 15.97
C GLY A 194 19.30 -1.46 15.80
N LYS A 195 18.01 -1.81 15.80
CA LYS A 195 17.57 -3.19 15.58
C LYS A 195 17.61 -3.57 14.12
N THR A 196 17.87 -4.85 13.86
CA THR A 196 17.68 -5.48 12.56
C THR A 196 16.71 -6.64 12.73
N ILE A 197 15.67 -6.68 11.90
CA ILE A 197 14.59 -7.67 11.98
C ILE A 197 14.55 -8.46 10.67
N GLU A 198 14.44 -9.77 10.77
CA GLU A 198 14.23 -10.65 9.61
C GLU A 198 12.73 -10.91 9.44
N VAL A 199 12.22 -10.68 8.22
CA VAL A 199 10.80 -10.77 7.90
C VAL A 199 10.57 -11.45 6.54
N ASP A 200 9.38 -11.99 6.34
CA ASP A 200 8.98 -12.67 5.11
C ASP A 200 8.20 -11.72 4.17
N LEU A 201 7.67 -10.62 4.74
CA LEU A 201 6.88 -9.63 4.02
C LEU A 201 7.07 -8.25 4.67
N VAL A 202 7.24 -7.22 3.84
CA VAL A 202 7.17 -5.81 4.26
C VAL A 202 5.98 -5.15 3.59
N ILE A 203 5.14 -4.47 4.37
CA ILE A 203 4.02 -3.67 3.87
C ILE A 203 4.33 -2.18 4.07
N SER A 204 4.39 -1.43 2.96
CA SER A 204 4.61 0.01 2.99
C SER A 204 3.28 0.76 3.03
N ALA A 205 2.87 1.19 4.24
CA ALA A 205 1.68 1.99 4.50
C ALA A 205 2.05 3.45 4.87
N THR A 206 3.05 4.02 4.18
CA THR A 206 3.70 5.31 4.52
C THR A 206 2.95 6.53 3.99
N GLY A 207 1.75 6.36 3.48
CA GLY A 207 0.88 7.42 2.97
C GLY A 207 0.68 7.36 1.46
N VAL A 208 -0.08 8.34 0.97
CA VAL A 208 -0.45 8.46 -0.45
C VAL A 208 -0.21 9.88 -0.94
N ARG A 209 -0.05 10.03 -2.26
CA ARG A 209 0.00 11.33 -2.93
C ARG A 209 -1.06 11.39 -4.03
N PRO A 210 -1.72 12.54 -4.25
CA PRO A 210 -2.70 12.71 -5.32
C PRO A 210 -2.08 12.49 -6.70
N ASN A 211 -2.87 11.95 -7.63
CA ASN A 211 -2.49 11.78 -9.03
C ASN A 211 -2.78 13.06 -9.83
N ILE A 212 -2.06 14.13 -9.55
CA ILE A 212 -2.26 15.47 -10.12
C ILE A 212 -1.06 16.00 -10.90
N ALA A 213 -0.06 15.16 -11.17
CA ALA A 213 1.17 15.59 -11.86
C ALA A 213 0.88 16.19 -13.26
N TYR A 214 -0.15 15.69 -13.95
CA TYR A 214 -0.56 16.16 -15.26
C TYR A 214 -1.18 17.57 -15.24
N LEU A 215 -1.47 18.13 -14.06
CA LEU A 215 -2.02 19.46 -13.88
C LEU A 215 -0.94 20.54 -13.69
N LYS A 216 0.34 20.16 -13.57
CA LYS A 216 1.44 21.04 -13.18
C LYS A 216 1.53 22.35 -14.00
N ASN A 217 1.15 22.32 -15.27
CA ASN A 217 1.23 23.48 -16.19
C ASN A 217 -0.16 23.89 -16.69
N SER A 218 -1.23 23.51 -16.04
CA SER A 218 -2.60 23.80 -16.45
C SER A 218 -3.09 25.21 -16.07
N GLY A 219 -2.42 25.86 -15.11
CA GLY A 219 -2.91 27.11 -14.50
C GLY A 219 -3.95 26.88 -13.38
N ILE A 220 -4.23 25.63 -13.03
CA ILE A 220 -5.09 25.29 -11.88
C ILE A 220 -4.24 25.42 -10.60
N GLU A 221 -4.73 26.16 -9.61
CA GLU A 221 -4.15 26.18 -8.28
C GLU A 221 -4.42 24.84 -7.58
N ILE A 222 -3.37 24.20 -7.03
CA ILE A 222 -3.41 22.85 -6.43
C ILE A 222 -2.85 22.93 -5.02
#